data_b7742595286cfc72a2e458c73bf978df
#
_entry.id   b7742595286cfc72a2e458c73bf978df
#
_cell.length_a   1.000
_cell.length_b   1.000
_cell.length_c   1.000
_cell.angle_alpha   90.00
_cell.angle_beta   90.00
_cell.angle_gamma   90.00
#
_symmetry.space_group_name_H-M   'P 1'
#
loop_
_entity.id
_entity.type
_entity.pdbx_description
1 polymer ?
#
loop_
_entity_poly.entity_id
_entity_poly.type
_entity_poly.pdbx_seq_one_letter_code
_entity_poly.pdbx_strand_id
1 'polypeptide(L)'
;MARSLTIAHVAAAVLLAAVPAGAQTYAKRPDADLRRILSPLQYEVTQHAATETPFRNEFWNNHRAGIYVDVVSGEPLFSSLDKFESGTGWPSFTRPLEPANIRPLTDRTLGIERTEVRSKGANSHLGHLFDDGPAPTGLRYCINSASLRFIPADSLEAAGYGKYATAFRGKTAKR
;
A
#
# COMPACT_ATOMS: atom_id res chain seq x y z
N MET A 1 48.49 -13.93 -51.92
CA MET A 1 47.00 -14.02 -52.03
C MET A 1 46.45 -14.05 -50.57
N ALA A 2 45.98 -12.93 -50.09
CA ALA A 2 45.44 -12.84 -48.73
C ALA A 2 43.89 -12.76 -48.88
N ARG A 3 43.16 -13.69 -48.23
CA ARG A 3 41.71 -13.72 -48.19
C ARG A 3 41.25 -12.97 -46.95
N SER A 4 40.60 -11.80 -47.11
CA SER A 4 39.87 -11.09 -46.07
C SER A 4 38.61 -11.84 -45.66
N LEU A 5 38.50 -12.22 -44.40
CA LEU A 5 37.24 -12.69 -43.79
C LEU A 5 36.45 -11.47 -43.31
N THR A 6 35.31 -11.23 -43.92
CA THR A 6 34.34 -10.24 -43.46
C THR A 6 33.43 -10.89 -42.41
N ILE A 7 33.54 -10.44 -41.16
CA ILE A 7 32.64 -10.89 -40.06
C ILE A 7 31.38 -10.03 -40.10
N ALA A 8 30.26 -10.64 -40.49
CA ALA A 8 28.96 -10.01 -40.43
C ALA A 8 28.43 -10.02 -38.98
N HIS A 9 28.27 -8.84 -38.39
CA HIS A 9 27.61 -8.68 -37.08
C HIS A 9 26.10 -8.75 -37.29
N VAL A 10 25.48 -9.83 -36.84
CA VAL A 10 24.02 -9.94 -36.74
C VAL A 10 23.61 -9.27 -35.41
N ALA A 11 23.05 -8.06 -35.53
CA ALA A 11 22.43 -7.40 -34.39
C ALA A 11 21.07 -8.06 -34.11
N ALA A 12 20.98 -8.83 -33.01
CA ALA A 12 19.73 -9.35 -32.49
C ALA A 12 18.93 -8.22 -31.86
N ALA A 13 17.90 -7.74 -32.51
CA ALA A 13 16.94 -6.80 -31.92
C ALA A 13 16.08 -7.56 -30.90
N VAL A 14 16.30 -7.29 -29.60
CA VAL A 14 15.42 -7.75 -28.53
C VAL A 14 14.15 -6.90 -28.58
N LEU A 15 13.10 -7.46 -29.16
CA LEU A 15 11.74 -6.91 -29.06
C LEU A 15 11.28 -7.05 -27.60
N LEU A 16 11.35 -5.98 -26.81
CA LEU A 16 10.60 -5.88 -25.57
C LEU A 16 9.11 -5.86 -25.92
N ALA A 17 8.44 -7.00 -25.77
CA ALA A 17 6.99 -7.06 -25.83
C ALA A 17 6.43 -6.23 -24.66
N ALA A 18 5.73 -5.13 -24.96
CA ALA A 18 4.96 -4.39 -23.99
C ALA A 18 3.87 -5.32 -23.45
N VAL A 19 3.99 -5.74 -22.20
CA VAL A 19 2.94 -6.46 -21.48
C VAL A 19 1.75 -5.52 -21.41
N PRO A 20 0.55 -5.88 -21.93
CA PRO A 20 -0.62 -5.04 -21.78
C PRO A 20 -0.86 -4.84 -20.28
N ALA A 21 -1.19 -3.61 -19.87
CA ALA A 21 -1.60 -3.28 -18.53
C ALA A 21 -2.95 -3.98 -18.24
N GLY A 22 -2.89 -5.30 -18.05
CA GLY A 22 -4.00 -6.10 -17.55
C GLY A 22 -4.39 -5.57 -16.17
N ALA A 23 -5.68 -5.49 -15.90
CA ALA A 23 -6.21 -5.08 -14.60
C ALA A 23 -5.47 -5.88 -13.52
N GLN A 24 -4.72 -5.19 -12.66
CA GLN A 24 -3.92 -5.81 -11.61
C GLN A 24 -4.89 -6.45 -10.62
N THR A 25 -4.92 -7.79 -10.57
CA THR A 25 -5.79 -8.53 -9.66
C THR A 25 -5.10 -8.64 -8.31
N TYR A 26 -5.71 -8.00 -7.31
CA TYR A 26 -5.25 -8.06 -5.94
C TYR A 26 -5.93 -9.23 -5.23
N ALA A 27 -5.20 -10.30 -4.94
CA ALA A 27 -5.76 -11.49 -4.32
C ALA A 27 -4.95 -11.93 -3.09
N LYS A 28 -5.64 -12.57 -2.15
CA LYS A 28 -5.00 -13.21 -1.01
C LYS A 28 -4.15 -14.38 -1.50
N ARG A 29 -2.91 -14.47 -1.02
CA ARG A 29 -2.02 -15.61 -1.25
C ARG A 29 -2.37 -16.78 -0.32
N PRO A 30 -1.98 -18.02 -0.65
CA PRO A 30 -2.07 -19.17 0.28
C PRO A 30 -1.36 -18.90 1.61
N ASP A 31 -1.87 -19.40 2.70
CA ASP A 31 -1.35 -19.16 4.06
C ASP A 31 0.14 -19.53 4.20
N ALA A 32 0.54 -20.67 3.65
CA ALA A 32 1.95 -21.10 3.66
C ALA A 32 2.90 -20.08 3.00
N ASP A 33 2.45 -19.40 1.94
CA ASP A 33 3.21 -18.36 1.28
C ASP A 33 3.26 -17.09 2.14
N LEU A 34 2.14 -16.72 2.78
CA LEU A 34 2.08 -15.57 3.68
C LEU A 34 3.06 -15.71 4.85
N ARG A 35 3.11 -16.88 5.48
CA ARG A 35 4.06 -17.17 6.57
C ARG A 35 5.52 -17.07 6.15
N ARG A 36 5.83 -17.30 4.87
CA ARG A 36 7.18 -17.23 4.35
C ARG A 36 7.62 -15.82 3.98
N ILE A 37 6.68 -14.97 3.48
CA ILE A 37 7.01 -13.65 2.94
C ILE A 37 6.76 -12.51 3.92
N LEU A 38 5.86 -12.68 4.90
CA LEU A 38 5.55 -11.67 5.90
C LEU A 38 6.43 -11.84 7.14
N SER A 39 6.77 -10.72 7.79
CA SER A 39 7.32 -10.78 9.14
C SER A 39 6.27 -11.34 10.12
N PRO A 40 6.67 -11.86 11.29
CA PRO A 40 5.70 -12.34 12.30
C PRO A 40 4.65 -11.27 12.64
N LEU A 41 5.06 -10.01 12.83
CA LEU A 41 4.13 -8.92 13.13
C LEU A 41 3.16 -8.63 11.99
N GLN A 42 3.64 -8.58 10.73
CA GLN A 42 2.79 -8.39 9.57
C GLN A 42 1.76 -9.50 9.44
N TYR A 43 2.18 -10.75 9.67
CA TYR A 43 1.28 -11.90 9.62
C TYR A 43 0.20 -11.81 10.72
N GLU A 44 0.58 -11.55 11.99
CA GLU A 44 -0.37 -11.43 13.09
C GLU A 44 -1.35 -10.27 12.86
N VAL A 45 -0.87 -9.10 12.41
CA VAL A 45 -1.74 -7.96 12.14
C VAL A 45 -2.69 -8.28 10.98
N THR A 46 -2.19 -8.73 9.84
CA THR A 46 -3.02 -8.86 8.62
C THR A 46 -3.96 -10.06 8.67
N GLN A 47 -3.56 -11.18 9.32
CA GLN A 47 -4.31 -12.44 9.31
C GLN A 47 -5.10 -12.68 10.61
N HIS A 48 -4.62 -12.17 11.76
CA HIS A 48 -5.23 -12.42 13.06
C HIS A 48 -5.78 -11.15 13.74
N ALA A 49 -5.83 -10.02 13.01
CA ALA A 49 -6.34 -8.74 13.50
C ALA A 49 -5.63 -8.24 14.77
N ALA A 50 -4.34 -8.55 14.93
CA ALA A 50 -3.52 -7.97 15.98
C ALA A 50 -3.31 -6.47 15.74
N THR A 51 -2.91 -5.76 16.78
CA THR A 51 -2.56 -4.33 16.73
C THR A 51 -1.10 -4.15 17.12
N GLU A 52 -0.34 -3.45 16.31
CA GLU A 52 1.04 -3.08 16.61
C GLU A 52 1.15 -2.01 17.69
N THR A 53 2.35 -1.84 18.26
CA THR A 53 2.58 -0.86 19.34
C THR A 53 2.51 0.58 18.82
N PRO A 54 1.75 1.49 19.50
CA PRO A 54 1.70 2.90 19.12
C PRO A 54 3.08 3.56 19.25
N PHE A 55 3.40 4.50 18.37
CA PHE A 55 4.67 5.23 18.29
C PHE A 55 5.92 4.36 18.07
N ARG A 56 5.76 3.04 17.93
CA ARG A 56 6.83 2.07 17.65
C ARG A 56 6.52 1.26 16.39
N ASN A 57 6.10 1.94 15.34
CA ASN A 57 5.77 1.35 14.05
C ASN A 57 6.33 2.22 12.91
N GLU A 58 6.40 1.69 11.71
CA GLU A 58 7.19 2.27 10.63
C GLU A 58 6.63 3.59 10.10
N PHE A 59 5.29 3.75 10.06
CA PHE A 59 4.68 4.84 9.31
C PHE A 59 3.92 5.87 10.14
N TRP A 60 3.88 5.75 11.48
CA TRP A 60 3.19 6.75 12.31
C TRP A 60 3.72 8.17 12.04
N ASN A 61 5.03 8.33 11.87
CA ASN A 61 5.73 9.60 11.61
C ASN A 61 6.33 9.65 10.19
N ASN A 62 5.72 9.00 9.18
CA ASN A 62 6.18 9.07 7.80
C ASN A 62 5.52 10.24 7.08
N HIS A 63 6.32 11.25 6.69
CA HIS A 63 5.88 12.46 5.97
C HIS A 63 6.26 12.45 4.48
N ARG A 64 6.90 11.40 3.99
CA ARG A 64 7.30 11.32 2.58
C ARG A 64 6.08 11.27 1.66
N ALA A 65 6.19 11.93 0.48
CA ALA A 65 5.19 11.85 -0.57
C ALA A 65 5.14 10.44 -1.18
N GLY A 66 3.94 9.86 -1.31
CA GLY A 66 3.75 8.53 -1.87
C GLY A 66 2.40 7.91 -1.51
N ILE A 67 2.25 6.62 -1.82
CA ILE A 67 1.05 5.85 -1.48
C ILE A 67 1.38 4.70 -0.55
N TYR A 68 0.36 4.23 0.15
CA TYR A 68 0.41 3.05 1.01
C TYR A 68 -0.45 1.96 0.38
N VAL A 69 0.14 0.79 0.19
CA VAL A 69 -0.49 -0.39 -0.41
C VAL A 69 -0.56 -1.51 0.60
N ASP A 70 -1.50 -2.43 0.42
CA ASP A 70 -1.59 -3.66 1.24
C ASP A 70 -0.28 -4.45 1.13
N VAL A 71 0.29 -4.84 2.25
CA VAL A 71 1.56 -5.60 2.28
C VAL A 71 1.41 -7.00 1.68
N VAL A 72 0.21 -7.57 1.70
CA VAL A 72 -0.11 -8.91 1.19
C VAL A 72 -0.34 -8.92 -0.31
N SER A 73 -1.25 -8.06 -0.81
CA SER A 73 -1.72 -8.06 -2.20
C SER A 73 -1.08 -6.97 -3.06
N GLY A 74 -0.58 -5.90 -2.44
CA GLY A 74 -0.12 -4.71 -3.16
C GLY A 74 -1.25 -3.79 -3.63
N GLU A 75 -2.53 -4.03 -3.24
CA GLU A 75 -3.61 -3.13 -3.62
C GLU A 75 -3.44 -1.73 -3.00
N PRO A 76 -3.65 -0.65 -3.77
CA PRO A 76 -3.49 0.72 -3.28
C PRO A 76 -4.62 1.08 -2.30
N LEU A 77 -4.24 1.54 -1.10
CA LEU A 77 -5.18 1.77 -0.01
C LEU A 77 -5.27 3.25 0.39
N PHE A 78 -4.12 3.91 0.65
CA PHE A 78 -4.08 5.28 1.15
C PHE A 78 -3.01 6.13 0.47
N SER A 79 -3.15 7.46 0.58
CA SER A 79 -2.20 8.43 0.06
C SER A 79 -1.62 9.27 1.19
N SER A 80 -0.34 9.63 1.07
CA SER A 80 0.30 10.62 1.95
C SER A 80 -0.35 12.00 1.89
N LEU A 81 -1.09 12.29 0.81
CA LEU A 81 -1.83 13.55 0.66
C LEU A 81 -3.03 13.65 1.61
N ASP A 82 -3.55 12.50 2.06
CA ASP A 82 -4.69 12.39 2.97
C ASP A 82 -4.27 11.94 4.38
N LYS A 83 -2.94 11.76 4.61
CA LYS A 83 -2.36 11.44 5.92
C LYS A 83 -2.31 12.69 6.81
N PHE A 84 -2.59 12.51 8.09
CA PHE A 84 -2.48 13.58 9.10
C PHE A 84 -1.93 13.04 10.44
N GLU A 85 -1.47 13.97 11.28
CA GLU A 85 -0.96 13.65 12.61
C GLU A 85 -2.13 13.59 13.60
N SER A 86 -2.55 12.39 13.95
CA SER A 86 -3.67 12.17 14.87
C SER A 86 -3.27 12.16 16.35
N GLY A 87 -1.96 12.07 16.63
CA GLY A 87 -1.45 11.91 18.01
C GLY A 87 -1.69 10.54 18.63
N THR A 88 -2.26 9.58 17.87
CA THR A 88 -2.60 8.24 18.41
C THR A 88 -1.43 7.25 18.33
N GLY A 89 -0.38 7.57 17.59
CA GLY A 89 0.79 6.71 17.42
C GLY A 89 0.69 5.69 16.30
N TRP A 90 -0.33 5.78 15.45
CA TRP A 90 -0.50 5.01 14.21
C TRP A 90 -0.71 5.94 13.02
N PRO A 91 -0.34 5.53 11.79
CA PRO A 91 -0.65 6.29 10.59
C PRO A 91 -2.16 6.46 10.44
N SER A 92 -2.58 7.71 10.26
CA SER A 92 -3.99 8.10 10.20
C SER A 92 -4.29 8.84 8.92
N PHE A 93 -5.43 8.51 8.28
CA PHE A 93 -5.82 9.07 6.99
C PHE A 93 -7.27 9.56 7.04
N THR A 94 -7.57 10.65 6.31
CA THR A 94 -8.93 11.21 6.23
C THR A 94 -9.85 10.47 5.28
N ARG A 95 -9.27 9.74 4.33
CA ARG A 95 -10.00 8.93 3.32
C ARG A 95 -9.08 7.89 2.67
N PRO A 96 -9.64 6.84 2.08
CA PRO A 96 -8.88 5.92 1.23
C PRO A 96 -8.52 6.54 -0.13
N LEU A 97 -7.42 6.09 -0.74
CA LEU A 97 -7.01 6.44 -2.10
C LEU A 97 -7.97 5.82 -3.13
N GLU A 98 -8.35 4.57 -2.91
CA GLU A 98 -9.32 3.82 -3.71
C GLU A 98 -10.40 3.25 -2.76
N PRO A 99 -11.56 3.91 -2.62
CA PRO A 99 -12.64 3.41 -1.74
C PRO A 99 -13.09 1.99 -2.08
N ALA A 100 -13.02 1.60 -3.35
CA ALA A 100 -13.36 0.25 -3.81
C ALA A 100 -12.44 -0.85 -3.26
N ASN A 101 -11.24 -0.50 -2.78
CA ASN A 101 -10.27 -1.42 -2.18
C ASN A 101 -10.43 -1.58 -0.66
N ILE A 102 -11.37 -0.85 -0.06
CA ILE A 102 -11.65 -0.88 1.38
C ILE A 102 -12.95 -1.63 1.65
N ARG A 103 -12.91 -2.51 2.64
CA ARG A 103 -14.06 -3.25 3.14
C ARG A 103 -14.26 -2.94 4.63
N PRO A 104 -15.27 -2.14 4.98
CA PRO A 104 -15.66 -1.94 6.38
C PRO A 104 -16.44 -3.15 6.90
N LEU A 105 -16.18 -3.55 8.15
CA LEU A 105 -16.88 -4.62 8.87
C LEU A 105 -17.21 -4.15 10.30
N THR A 106 -18.29 -4.65 10.85
CA THR A 106 -18.61 -4.43 12.26
C THR A 106 -17.71 -5.32 13.14
N ASP A 107 -17.01 -4.71 14.09
CA ASP A 107 -16.19 -5.38 15.10
C ASP A 107 -16.80 -5.15 16.50
N ARG A 108 -17.08 -6.25 17.23
CA ARG A 108 -17.62 -6.24 18.59
C ARG A 108 -16.71 -6.97 19.60
N THR A 109 -15.48 -7.25 19.23
CA THR A 109 -14.56 -8.11 20.05
C THR A 109 -14.21 -7.52 21.40
N LEU A 110 -14.28 -6.19 21.57
CA LEU A 110 -13.95 -5.51 22.85
C LEU A 110 -15.21 -5.08 23.64
N GLY A 111 -16.39 -5.62 23.34
CA GLY A 111 -17.65 -5.25 23.99
C GLY A 111 -18.20 -3.89 23.56
N ILE A 112 -17.54 -3.18 22.67
CA ILE A 112 -18.02 -1.95 22.01
C ILE A 112 -18.08 -2.20 20.50
N GLU A 113 -19.02 -1.55 19.84
CA GLU A 113 -19.11 -1.63 18.38
C GLU A 113 -18.11 -0.65 17.75
N ARG A 114 -17.25 -1.18 16.86
CA ARG A 114 -16.31 -0.42 16.07
C ARG A 114 -16.42 -0.81 14.60
N THR A 115 -15.93 0.04 13.70
CA THR A 115 -15.80 -0.30 12.29
C THR A 115 -14.39 -0.76 12.00
N GLU A 116 -14.20 -2.07 11.79
CA GLU A 116 -12.95 -2.65 11.29
C GLU A 116 -12.77 -2.29 9.82
N VAL A 117 -11.54 -1.96 9.44
CA VAL A 117 -11.14 -1.70 8.05
C VAL A 117 -10.29 -2.86 7.55
N ARG A 118 -10.73 -3.50 6.47
CA ARG A 118 -9.97 -4.55 5.76
C ARG A 118 -9.71 -4.16 4.32
N SER A 119 -8.65 -4.71 3.74
CA SER A 119 -8.44 -4.66 2.29
C SER A 119 -9.44 -5.59 1.59
N LYS A 120 -9.90 -5.20 0.39
CA LYS A 120 -10.90 -5.99 -0.34
C LYS A 120 -10.28 -7.22 -0.99
N GLY A 121 -9.11 -7.08 -1.62
CA GLY A 121 -8.50 -8.14 -2.39
C GLY A 121 -7.90 -9.25 -1.52
N ALA A 122 -7.08 -8.90 -0.54
CA ALA A 122 -6.44 -9.87 0.35
C ALA A 122 -7.22 -10.17 1.63
N ASN A 123 -8.25 -9.38 1.95
CA ASN A 123 -8.96 -9.43 3.23
C ASN A 123 -8.04 -9.24 4.45
N SER A 124 -6.95 -8.48 4.27
CA SER A 124 -6.04 -8.13 5.35
C SER A 124 -6.73 -7.22 6.36
N HIS A 125 -6.58 -7.51 7.66
CA HIS A 125 -6.91 -6.52 8.67
C HIS A 125 -5.97 -5.31 8.55
N LEU A 126 -6.53 -4.11 8.46
CA LEU A 126 -5.76 -2.87 8.33
C LEU A 126 -5.77 -2.06 9.64
N GLY A 127 -6.91 -1.98 10.29
CA GLY A 127 -7.15 -1.17 11.48
C GLY A 127 -8.64 -0.86 11.64
N HIS A 128 -8.95 0.36 12.11
CA HIS A 128 -10.33 0.77 12.38
C HIS A 128 -10.62 2.18 11.87
N LEU A 129 -11.90 2.44 11.61
CA LEU A 129 -12.45 3.74 11.23
C LEU A 129 -13.11 4.39 12.44
N PHE A 130 -12.82 5.68 12.64
CA PHE A 130 -13.38 6.54 13.68
C PHE A 130 -13.97 7.80 13.08
N ASP A 131 -14.85 8.48 13.79
CA ASP A 131 -15.54 9.72 13.44
C ASP A 131 -14.94 10.98 14.11
N ASP A 132 -13.71 10.86 14.61
CA ASP A 132 -12.95 11.91 15.30
C ASP A 132 -11.83 12.52 14.44
N GLY A 133 -11.92 12.38 13.12
CA GLY A 133 -10.98 12.93 12.16
C GLY A 133 -11.20 14.43 11.86
N PRO A 134 -10.26 15.06 11.14
CA PRO A 134 -10.38 16.47 10.76
C PRO A 134 -11.41 16.70 9.65
N ALA A 135 -11.90 17.94 9.57
CA ALA A 135 -12.69 18.38 8.42
C ALA A 135 -11.88 18.23 7.10
N PRO A 136 -12.55 18.01 5.95
CA PRO A 136 -14.00 18.04 5.74
C PRO A 136 -14.71 16.71 6.01
N THR A 137 -13.98 15.58 6.14
CA THR A 137 -14.62 14.26 6.24
C THR A 137 -15.10 13.93 7.65
N GLY A 138 -14.44 14.44 8.69
CA GLY A 138 -14.65 14.03 10.07
C GLY A 138 -14.17 12.60 10.35
N LEU A 139 -13.58 11.92 9.37
CA LEU A 139 -13.20 10.52 9.47
C LEU A 139 -11.70 10.35 9.75
N ARG A 140 -11.37 9.35 10.55
CA ARG A 140 -10.00 8.89 10.81
C ARG A 140 -9.88 7.40 10.57
N TYR A 141 -9.20 7.03 9.50
CA TYR A 141 -8.73 5.67 9.23
C TYR A 141 -7.42 5.46 10.03
N CYS A 142 -7.51 4.79 11.19
CA CYS A 142 -6.37 4.47 12.05
C CYS A 142 -5.83 3.10 11.65
N ILE A 143 -4.66 3.07 11.02
CA ILE A 143 -4.18 1.91 10.27
C ILE A 143 -2.86 1.41 10.85
N ASN A 144 -2.69 0.09 10.96
CA ASN A 144 -1.43 -0.52 11.36
C ASN A 144 -0.38 -0.37 10.25
N SER A 145 0.81 0.13 10.57
CA SER A 145 1.94 0.18 9.63
C SER A 145 2.31 -1.21 9.11
N ALA A 146 2.20 -2.23 9.96
CA ALA A 146 2.51 -3.61 9.62
C ALA A 146 1.60 -4.19 8.52
N SER A 147 0.40 -3.62 8.30
CA SER A 147 -0.48 -4.00 7.19
C SER A 147 -0.15 -3.30 5.88
N LEU A 148 0.78 -2.34 5.90
CA LEU A 148 1.08 -1.45 4.79
C LEU A 148 2.50 -1.67 4.24
N ARG A 149 2.66 -1.34 2.96
CA ARG A 149 3.95 -1.08 2.30
C ARG A 149 3.90 0.30 1.66
N PHE A 150 4.90 1.12 1.91
CA PHE A 150 4.98 2.46 1.35
C PHE A 150 5.68 2.45 -0.01
N ILE A 151 5.11 3.15 -0.99
CA ILE A 151 5.70 3.37 -2.32
C ILE A 151 5.94 4.88 -2.47
N PRO A 152 7.20 5.33 -2.51
CA PRO A 152 7.55 6.73 -2.72
C PRO A 152 7.00 7.28 -4.04
N ALA A 153 6.68 8.57 -4.09
CA ALA A 153 6.07 9.21 -5.25
C ALA A 153 6.96 9.14 -6.52
N ASP A 154 8.28 9.20 -6.35
CA ASP A 154 9.27 9.07 -7.43
C ASP A 154 9.42 7.65 -7.97
N SER A 155 8.97 6.67 -7.21
CA SER A 155 9.07 5.25 -7.55
C SER A 155 7.76 4.65 -8.07
N LEU A 156 6.65 5.43 -8.11
CA LEU A 156 5.32 4.93 -8.47
C LEU A 156 5.26 4.30 -9.85
N GLU A 157 5.90 4.92 -10.87
CA GLU A 157 5.89 4.39 -12.23
C GLU A 157 6.65 3.05 -12.31
N ALA A 158 7.84 2.99 -11.74
CA ALA A 158 8.67 1.79 -11.72
C ALA A 158 8.03 0.64 -10.90
N ALA A 159 7.25 0.99 -9.87
CA ALA A 159 6.55 0.02 -9.02
C ALA A 159 5.18 -0.43 -9.57
N GLY A 160 4.76 0.06 -10.75
CA GLY A 160 3.49 -0.32 -11.39
C GLY A 160 2.27 0.49 -10.92
N TYR A 161 2.49 1.61 -10.21
CA TYR A 161 1.44 2.50 -9.69
C TYR A 161 1.41 3.87 -10.41
N GLY A 162 1.90 3.95 -11.64
CA GLY A 162 2.07 5.19 -12.42
C GLY A 162 0.81 6.05 -12.54
N LYS A 163 -0.39 5.44 -12.52
CA LYS A 163 -1.67 6.18 -12.55
C LYS A 163 -1.81 7.20 -11.40
N TYR A 164 -1.09 7.01 -10.27
CA TYR A 164 -1.12 7.90 -9.12
C TYR A 164 -0.02 8.97 -9.15
N ALA A 165 0.99 8.85 -10.01
CA ALA A 165 2.15 9.74 -10.02
C ALA A 165 1.78 11.22 -10.26
N THR A 166 0.76 11.48 -11.08
CA THR A 166 0.29 12.84 -11.40
C THR A 166 -0.20 13.61 -10.17
N ALA A 167 -0.76 12.92 -9.16
CA ALA A 167 -1.24 13.54 -7.94
C ALA A 167 -0.12 14.19 -7.11
N PHE A 168 1.13 13.76 -7.29
CA PHE A 168 2.30 14.22 -6.56
C PHE A 168 3.15 15.24 -7.34
N ARG A 169 2.86 15.48 -8.63
CA ARG A 169 3.60 16.45 -9.44
C ARG A 169 3.41 17.88 -8.87
N GLY A 170 4.51 18.53 -8.51
CA GLY A 170 4.51 19.90 -7.96
C GLY A 170 4.07 20.04 -6.51
N LYS A 171 3.82 18.93 -5.81
CA LYS A 171 3.54 18.91 -4.37
C LYS A 171 4.78 18.44 -3.63
N THR A 172 5.59 19.38 -3.15
CA THR A 172 6.57 19.07 -2.10
C THR A 172 5.83 18.59 -0.86
N ALA A 173 6.35 17.53 -0.21
CA ALA A 173 5.82 17.06 1.06
C ALA A 173 5.65 18.24 2.01
N LYS A 174 4.47 18.39 2.61
CA LYS A 174 4.28 19.37 3.71
C LYS A 174 5.21 18.93 4.84
N ARG A 175 6.15 19.82 5.18
CA ARG A 175 7.02 19.66 6.37
C ARG A 175 6.17 19.73 7.64
#